data_1a7ad16c85211babd38577432d6f7976
#
_entry.id   1a7ad16c85211babd38577432d6f7976
#
_cell.length_a   1.000
_cell.length_b   1.000
_cell.length_c   1.000
_cell.angle_alpha   90.00
_cell.angle_beta   90.00
_cell.angle_gamma   90.00
#
_symmetry.space_group_name_H-M   'P 1'
#
loop_
_entity.id
_entity.type
_entity.pdbx_description
1 polymer ?
#
loop_
_entity_poly.entity_id
_entity_poly.type
_entity_poly.pdbx_seq_one_letter_code
_entity_poly.pdbx_strand_id
1 'polypeptide(L)'
;ATSLLIGAGARVSASPSKLSSALGRSKNQAPLPPALRTPDVEEDSPAAAVVEALQANRNKLVEYDPKVRADEWDSVHQMRVATRELRSHLQTFHGIVAGPEIEKIEANLKELAGMLGVARDAEVVEERWQSLLEEEDSDTLDETTRRHIAHDMGTAYRRAHRRVIGALNSDRYLELLDSLDQLLAHPPVVEAQPAEPEPEAAA
;
A
#
# COMPACT_ATOMS: atom_id res chain seq x y z
N ALA A 1 -37.81 23.54 7.07
CA ALA A 1 -37.97 22.07 6.91
C ALA A 1 -37.98 21.36 8.26
N THR A 2 -37.03 21.62 9.17
CA THR A 2 -36.92 20.95 10.48
C THR A 2 -38.13 21.16 11.39
N SER A 3 -38.69 22.38 11.42
CA SER A 3 -39.87 22.73 12.25
C SER A 3 -41.14 21.99 11.83
N LEU A 4 -41.30 21.74 10.53
CA LEU A 4 -42.45 20.95 9.99
C LEU A 4 -42.35 19.48 10.40
N LEU A 5 -41.16 18.91 10.38
CA LEU A 5 -40.92 17.52 10.77
C LEU A 5 -41.20 17.32 12.29
N ILE A 6 -40.73 18.26 13.12
CA ILE A 6 -40.96 18.24 14.57
C ILE A 6 -42.46 18.40 14.86
N GLY A 7 -43.16 19.32 14.16
CA GLY A 7 -44.59 19.49 14.26
C GLY A 7 -45.41 18.25 13.84
N ALA A 8 -44.84 17.43 12.94
CA ALA A 8 -45.40 16.14 12.53
C ALA A 8 -45.03 14.97 13.44
N GLY A 9 -44.42 15.23 14.61
CA GLY A 9 -44.05 14.20 15.59
C GLY A 9 -42.66 13.60 15.45
N ALA A 10 -41.81 14.10 14.53
CA ALA A 10 -40.44 13.67 14.45
C ALA A 10 -39.63 14.13 15.68
N ARG A 11 -38.75 13.29 16.16
CA ARG A 11 -37.85 13.59 17.27
C ARG A 11 -36.40 13.72 16.76
N VAL A 12 -35.64 14.65 17.33
CA VAL A 12 -34.23 14.76 17.08
C VAL A 12 -33.52 13.50 17.57
N SER A 13 -32.77 12.86 16.71
CA SER A 13 -32.00 11.67 17.08
C SER A 13 -30.90 12.00 18.11
N ALA A 14 -30.83 11.22 19.17
CA ALA A 14 -29.72 11.29 20.14
C ALA A 14 -28.44 10.72 19.61
N SER A 15 -28.46 10.06 18.43
CA SER A 15 -27.27 9.45 17.83
C SER A 15 -26.63 10.40 16.79
N PRO A 16 -25.29 10.55 16.80
CA PRO A 16 -24.58 11.41 15.86
C PRO A 16 -24.64 10.90 14.40
N SER A 17 -24.94 9.62 14.19
CA SER A 17 -25.07 9.04 12.85
C SER A 17 -26.05 7.87 12.83
N LYS A 18 -26.61 7.58 11.63
CA LYS A 18 -27.49 6.41 11.41
C LYS A 18 -26.77 5.10 11.69
N LEU A 19 -25.47 5.01 11.30
CA LEU A 19 -24.64 3.85 11.56
C LEU A 19 -24.42 3.65 13.06
N SER A 20 -24.11 4.72 13.80
CA SER A 20 -23.95 4.69 15.25
C SER A 20 -25.24 4.26 15.97
N SER A 21 -26.40 4.63 15.44
CA SER A 21 -27.70 4.19 15.96
C SER A 21 -27.97 2.70 15.69
N ALA A 22 -27.67 2.25 14.47
CA ALA A 22 -27.86 0.85 14.06
C ALA A 22 -26.93 -0.12 14.83
N LEU A 23 -25.68 0.25 15.03
CA LEU A 23 -24.69 -0.57 15.75
C LEU A 23 -24.92 -0.57 17.27
N GLY A 24 -25.60 0.45 17.83
CA GLY A 24 -25.89 0.53 19.26
C GLY A 24 -24.64 0.37 20.12
N ARG A 25 -24.68 -0.58 21.08
CA ARG A 25 -23.53 -0.88 21.96
C ARG A 25 -22.41 -1.63 21.24
N SER A 26 -22.70 -2.34 20.15
CA SER A 26 -21.71 -3.15 19.41
C SER A 26 -20.55 -2.30 18.87
N LYS A 27 -20.80 -1.02 18.57
CA LYS A 27 -19.73 -0.08 18.14
C LYS A 27 -18.61 0.09 19.17
N ASN A 28 -18.92 -0.06 20.48
CA ASN A 28 -17.95 0.09 21.56
C ASN A 28 -17.31 -1.25 21.94
N GLN A 29 -17.81 -2.35 21.39
CA GLN A 29 -17.31 -3.71 21.63
C GLN A 29 -16.51 -4.25 20.45
N ALA A 30 -16.55 -3.57 19.30
CA ALA A 30 -15.72 -3.94 18.17
C ALA A 30 -14.22 -3.75 18.52
N PRO A 31 -13.38 -4.76 18.28
CA PRO A 31 -11.96 -4.58 18.46
C PRO A 31 -11.45 -3.48 17.51
N LEU A 32 -10.43 -2.74 17.94
CA LEU A 32 -9.77 -1.79 17.04
C LEU A 32 -9.21 -2.55 15.83
N PRO A 33 -9.33 -1.98 14.62
CA PRO A 33 -8.62 -2.51 13.46
C PRO A 33 -7.13 -2.68 13.77
N PRO A 34 -6.45 -3.69 13.24
CA PRO A 34 -5.02 -3.93 13.51
C PRO A 34 -4.15 -2.68 13.29
N ALA A 35 -4.41 -1.93 12.22
CA ALA A 35 -3.70 -0.67 11.92
C ALA A 35 -3.83 0.43 12.99
N LEU A 36 -4.79 0.33 13.91
CA LEU A 36 -5.00 1.28 15.01
C LEU A 36 -4.60 0.69 16.38
N ARG A 37 -4.08 -0.52 16.42
CA ARG A 37 -3.57 -1.14 17.66
C ARG A 37 -2.17 -0.61 17.94
N THR A 38 -1.86 -0.44 19.23
CA THR A 38 -0.48 -0.22 19.65
C THR A 38 0.31 -1.50 19.38
N PRO A 39 1.47 -1.43 18.71
CA PRO A 39 2.32 -2.60 18.51
C PRO A 39 2.72 -3.26 19.85
N ASP A 40 2.71 -4.58 19.85
CA ASP A 40 3.16 -5.36 21.01
C ASP A 40 4.69 -5.51 20.98
N VAL A 41 5.38 -4.40 21.19
CA VAL A 41 6.84 -4.31 21.25
C VAL A 41 7.27 -3.36 22.35
N GLU A 42 8.44 -3.59 22.91
CA GLU A 42 9.05 -2.73 23.91
C GLU A 42 9.45 -1.40 23.28
N GLU A 43 9.04 -0.27 23.89
CA GLU A 43 9.47 1.06 23.45
C GLU A 43 11.01 1.14 23.47
N ASP A 44 11.61 1.82 22.51
CA ASP A 44 13.06 1.94 22.31
C ASP A 44 13.79 0.64 21.91
N SER A 45 13.07 -0.44 21.60
CA SER A 45 13.67 -1.67 21.07
C SER A 45 14.00 -1.57 19.56
N PRO A 46 14.98 -2.35 19.05
CA PRO A 46 15.20 -2.44 17.62
C PRO A 46 13.94 -2.88 16.85
N ALA A 47 13.09 -3.71 17.46
CA ALA A 47 11.83 -4.14 16.88
C ALA A 47 10.83 -2.97 16.72
N ALA A 48 10.78 -2.05 17.69
CA ALA A 48 9.93 -0.85 17.59
C ALA A 48 10.31 0.01 16.38
N ALA A 49 11.61 0.24 16.16
CA ALA A 49 12.10 1.00 15.00
C ALA A 49 11.75 0.33 13.67
N VAL A 50 11.84 -1.01 13.60
CA VAL A 50 11.43 -1.79 12.41
C VAL A 50 9.93 -1.66 12.17
N VAL A 51 9.12 -1.80 13.21
CA VAL A 51 7.65 -1.67 13.12
C VAL A 51 7.26 -0.27 12.65
N GLU A 52 7.91 0.78 13.16
CA GLU A 52 7.67 2.16 12.74
C GLU A 52 7.97 2.36 11.23
N ALA A 53 9.11 1.85 10.77
CA ALA A 53 9.49 1.92 9.36
C ALA A 53 8.50 1.16 8.46
N LEU A 54 8.07 -0.03 8.87
CA LEU A 54 7.06 -0.82 8.15
C LEU A 54 5.69 -0.12 8.15
N GLN A 55 5.29 0.46 9.27
CA GLN A 55 4.04 1.23 9.41
C GLN A 55 4.02 2.42 8.46
N ALA A 56 5.11 3.18 8.37
CA ALA A 56 5.23 4.33 7.49
C ALA A 56 5.02 3.92 6.01
N ASN A 57 5.63 2.83 5.57
CA ASN A 57 5.51 2.35 4.19
C ASN A 57 4.16 1.67 3.91
N ARG A 58 3.58 0.98 4.89
CA ARG A 58 2.20 0.46 4.80
C ARG A 58 1.20 1.62 4.63
N ASN A 59 1.37 2.70 5.37
CA ASN A 59 0.52 3.87 5.26
C ASN A 59 0.64 4.53 3.88
N LYS A 60 1.84 4.65 3.33
CA LYS A 60 2.06 5.12 1.95
C LYS A 60 1.36 4.21 0.94
N LEU A 61 1.49 2.88 1.08
CA LEU A 61 0.83 1.92 0.18
C LEU A 61 -0.68 2.18 0.11
N VAL A 62 -1.33 2.34 1.28
CA VAL A 62 -2.77 2.60 1.38
C VAL A 62 -3.14 4.01 0.91
N GLU A 63 -2.31 5.01 1.16
CA GLU A 63 -2.51 6.38 0.68
C GLU A 63 -2.55 6.45 -0.85
N TYR A 64 -1.67 5.69 -1.51
CA TYR A 64 -1.58 5.70 -2.97
C TYR A 64 -2.59 4.78 -3.67
N ASP A 65 -3.25 3.85 -2.96
CA ASP A 65 -4.30 2.99 -3.54
C ASP A 65 -5.40 3.79 -4.27
N PRO A 66 -6.13 4.73 -3.64
CA PRO A 66 -7.14 5.52 -4.34
C PRO A 66 -6.57 6.37 -5.46
N LYS A 67 -5.34 6.86 -5.34
CA LYS A 67 -4.68 7.68 -6.36
C LYS A 67 -4.35 6.85 -7.61
N VAL A 68 -3.84 5.62 -7.42
CA VAL A 68 -3.61 4.67 -8.52
C VAL A 68 -4.92 4.30 -9.20
N ARG A 69 -6.00 4.10 -8.44
CA ARG A 69 -7.34 3.82 -9.01
C ARG A 69 -7.89 4.98 -9.82
N ALA A 70 -7.58 6.21 -9.41
CA ALA A 70 -7.97 7.44 -10.11
C ALA A 70 -7.03 7.81 -11.26
N ASP A 71 -5.98 7.00 -11.51
CA ASP A 71 -4.95 7.26 -12.52
C ASP A 71 -4.28 8.64 -12.34
N GLU A 72 -4.04 9.02 -11.06
CA GLU A 72 -3.36 10.27 -10.75
C GLU A 72 -1.88 10.20 -11.14
N TRP A 73 -1.34 11.32 -11.57
CA TRP A 73 0.07 11.43 -11.97
C TRP A 73 1.01 10.92 -10.86
N ASP A 74 2.05 10.21 -11.26
CA ASP A 74 3.09 9.62 -10.39
C ASP A 74 2.59 8.61 -9.34
N SER A 75 1.29 8.33 -9.28
CA SER A 75 0.71 7.45 -8.25
C SER A 75 1.22 6.01 -8.32
N VAL A 76 1.35 5.47 -9.53
CA VAL A 76 1.89 4.13 -9.79
C VAL A 76 3.34 4.04 -9.33
N HIS A 77 4.15 5.09 -9.60
CA HIS A 77 5.54 5.15 -9.15
C HIS A 77 5.63 5.14 -7.63
N GLN A 78 4.88 5.99 -6.95
CA GLN A 78 4.91 6.11 -5.49
C GLN A 78 4.43 4.82 -4.80
N MET A 79 3.36 4.20 -5.29
CA MET A 79 2.91 2.92 -4.76
C MET A 79 3.95 1.81 -4.97
N ARG A 80 4.64 1.80 -6.12
CA ARG A 80 5.76 0.89 -6.40
C ARG A 80 6.92 1.09 -5.42
N VAL A 81 7.28 2.36 -5.13
CA VAL A 81 8.31 2.69 -4.14
C VAL A 81 7.92 2.15 -2.78
N ALA A 82 6.73 2.45 -2.28
CA ALA A 82 6.24 1.97 -0.98
C ALA A 82 6.26 0.44 -0.88
N THR A 83 5.80 -0.25 -1.94
CA THR A 83 5.79 -1.72 -2.01
C THR A 83 7.22 -2.31 -1.95
N ARG A 84 8.18 -1.68 -2.63
CA ARG A 84 9.58 -2.11 -2.63
C ARG A 84 10.28 -1.83 -1.30
N GLU A 85 10.01 -0.69 -0.69
CA GLU A 85 10.54 -0.34 0.63
C GLU A 85 10.04 -1.29 1.71
N LEU A 86 8.73 -1.61 1.73
CA LEU A 86 8.17 -2.64 2.63
C LEU A 86 8.93 -3.95 2.50
N ARG A 87 9.08 -4.44 1.27
CA ARG A 87 9.79 -5.69 1.03
C ARG A 87 11.26 -5.61 1.43
N SER A 88 11.94 -4.50 1.13
CA SER A 88 13.35 -4.28 1.50
C SER A 88 13.54 -4.28 3.01
N HIS A 89 12.64 -3.63 3.75
CA HIS A 89 12.69 -3.63 5.22
C HIS A 89 12.48 -5.02 5.79
N LEU A 90 11.49 -5.79 5.31
CA LEU A 90 11.29 -7.17 5.76
C LEU A 90 12.53 -8.04 5.54
N GLN A 91 13.17 -7.92 4.39
CA GLN A 91 14.40 -8.65 4.07
C GLN A 91 15.61 -8.20 4.91
N THR A 92 15.76 -6.89 5.10
CA THR A 92 16.90 -6.34 5.86
C THR A 92 16.80 -6.68 7.34
N PHE A 93 15.60 -6.67 7.89
CA PHE A 93 15.36 -6.86 9.31
C PHE A 93 14.91 -8.29 9.68
N HIS A 94 15.18 -9.25 8.81
CA HIS A 94 14.87 -10.67 9.03
C HIS A 94 15.49 -11.24 10.33
N GLY A 95 16.60 -10.66 10.81
CA GLY A 95 17.19 -11.02 12.11
C GLY A 95 16.45 -10.46 13.33
N ILE A 96 15.53 -9.53 13.14
CA ILE A 96 14.74 -8.90 14.21
C ILE A 96 13.29 -9.40 14.18
N VAL A 97 12.72 -9.51 13.00
CA VAL A 97 11.36 -10.04 12.77
C VAL A 97 11.43 -11.14 11.71
N ALA A 98 10.96 -12.34 12.02
CA ALA A 98 11.01 -13.49 11.11
C ALA A 98 9.85 -14.45 11.38
N GLY A 99 9.46 -15.19 10.34
CA GLY A 99 8.43 -16.21 10.41
C GLY A 99 7.77 -16.49 9.06
N PRO A 100 7.03 -17.59 8.94
CA PRO A 100 6.40 -18.00 7.67
C PRO A 100 5.40 -16.97 7.13
N GLU A 101 4.76 -16.19 7.99
CA GLU A 101 3.85 -15.13 7.57
C GLU A 101 4.59 -14.00 6.86
N ILE A 102 5.83 -13.69 7.26
CA ILE A 102 6.66 -12.67 6.60
C ILE A 102 7.03 -13.10 5.19
N GLU A 103 7.40 -14.37 4.98
CA GLU A 103 7.71 -14.92 3.66
C GLU A 103 6.50 -14.81 2.71
N LYS A 104 5.30 -15.06 3.22
CA LYS A 104 4.05 -14.90 2.47
C LYS A 104 3.78 -13.43 2.10
N ILE A 105 3.98 -12.51 3.05
CA ILE A 105 3.87 -11.05 2.81
C ILE A 105 4.88 -10.63 1.74
N GLU A 106 6.14 -11.03 1.85
CA GLU A 106 7.19 -10.72 0.87
C GLU A 106 6.85 -11.23 -0.53
N ALA A 107 6.32 -12.44 -0.65
CA ALA A 107 5.89 -13.01 -1.93
C ALA A 107 4.76 -12.18 -2.56
N ASN A 108 3.77 -11.76 -1.78
CA ASN A 108 2.67 -10.92 -2.23
C ASN A 108 3.14 -9.51 -2.64
N LEU A 109 4.02 -8.90 -1.84
CA LEU A 109 4.64 -7.61 -2.17
C LEU A 109 5.49 -7.69 -3.45
N LYS A 110 6.22 -8.80 -3.65
CA LYS A 110 7.02 -9.02 -4.87
C LYS A 110 6.15 -9.07 -6.11
N GLU A 111 5.01 -9.76 -6.04
CA GLU A 111 4.08 -9.86 -7.17
C GLU A 111 3.43 -8.50 -7.47
N LEU A 112 2.94 -7.79 -6.45
CA LEU A 112 2.38 -6.45 -6.60
C LEU A 112 3.42 -5.48 -7.20
N ALA A 113 4.65 -5.48 -6.66
CA ALA A 113 5.75 -4.66 -7.18
C ALA A 113 6.09 -4.98 -8.65
N GLY A 114 5.96 -6.25 -9.07
CA GLY A 114 6.13 -6.65 -10.46
C GLY A 114 5.07 -6.05 -11.38
N MET A 115 3.80 -6.09 -10.98
CA MET A 115 2.70 -5.50 -11.76
C MET A 115 2.81 -3.98 -11.83
N LEU A 116 3.11 -3.31 -10.71
CA LEU A 116 3.37 -1.87 -10.66
C LEU A 116 4.60 -1.50 -11.51
N GLY A 117 5.63 -2.37 -11.55
CA GLY A 117 6.81 -2.18 -12.39
C GLY A 117 6.45 -2.13 -13.87
N VAL A 118 5.69 -3.09 -14.36
CA VAL A 118 5.24 -3.11 -15.77
C VAL A 118 4.40 -1.88 -16.12
N ALA A 119 3.56 -1.41 -15.20
CA ALA A 119 2.76 -0.20 -15.43
C ALA A 119 3.66 1.04 -15.46
N ARG A 120 4.59 1.19 -14.52
CA ARG A 120 5.52 2.33 -14.50
C ARG A 120 6.46 2.35 -15.71
N ASP A 121 6.96 1.21 -16.14
CA ASP A 121 7.83 1.14 -17.31
C ASP A 121 7.06 1.58 -18.57
N ALA A 122 5.80 1.19 -18.72
CA ALA A 122 4.94 1.63 -19.82
C ALA A 122 4.62 3.14 -19.74
N GLU A 123 4.36 3.66 -18.53
CA GLU A 123 4.13 5.09 -18.27
C GLU A 123 5.35 5.94 -18.67
N VAL A 124 6.55 5.56 -18.22
CA VAL A 124 7.80 6.26 -18.56
C VAL A 124 8.07 6.23 -20.07
N VAL A 125 7.78 5.12 -20.74
CA VAL A 125 7.92 5.01 -22.20
C VAL A 125 6.92 5.92 -22.90
N GLU A 126 5.68 5.97 -22.43
CA GLU A 126 4.64 6.88 -22.98
C GLU A 126 5.05 8.36 -22.82
N GLU A 127 5.44 8.76 -21.58
CA GLU A 127 5.91 10.11 -21.29
C GLU A 127 7.10 10.50 -22.17
N ARG A 128 8.07 9.59 -22.35
CA ARG A 128 9.24 9.83 -23.18
C ARG A 128 8.89 10.01 -24.64
N TRP A 129 7.98 9.19 -25.17
CA TRP A 129 7.52 9.34 -26.55
C TRP A 129 6.71 10.62 -26.76
N GLN A 130 5.87 11.02 -25.82
CA GLN A 130 5.15 12.29 -25.87
C GLN A 130 6.13 13.46 -25.97
N SER A 131 7.16 13.51 -25.11
CA SER A 131 8.17 14.56 -25.15
C SER A 131 8.93 14.58 -26.49
N LEU A 132 9.33 13.42 -27.02
CA LEU A 132 10.00 13.34 -28.31
C LEU A 132 9.13 13.80 -29.46
N LEU A 133 7.83 13.47 -29.45
CA LEU A 133 6.89 13.91 -30.47
C LEU A 133 6.60 15.41 -30.41
N GLU A 134 6.73 16.03 -29.22
CA GLU A 134 6.62 17.49 -29.05
C GLU A 134 7.86 18.24 -29.51
N GLU A 135 9.05 17.63 -29.35
CA GLU A 135 10.33 18.21 -29.74
C GLU A 135 10.61 18.12 -31.26
N GLU A 136 10.00 17.12 -31.94
CA GLU A 136 10.22 16.90 -33.38
C GLU A 136 9.41 17.83 -34.25
N ASP A 137 10.05 18.39 -35.27
CA ASP A 137 9.39 19.21 -36.29
C ASP A 137 8.32 18.43 -37.08
N SER A 138 7.23 19.08 -37.41
CA SER A 138 6.10 18.50 -38.16
C SER A 138 6.48 17.91 -39.51
N ASP A 139 7.64 18.30 -40.04
CA ASP A 139 8.12 17.87 -41.37
C ASP A 139 8.83 16.47 -41.30
N THR A 140 9.22 16.02 -40.11
CA THR A 140 9.94 14.74 -39.93
C THR A 140 8.98 13.56 -39.80
N LEU A 141 7.84 13.75 -39.13
CA LEU A 141 6.84 12.70 -38.90
C LEU A 141 5.45 13.22 -39.31
N ASP A 142 4.79 12.47 -40.19
CA ASP A 142 3.40 12.79 -40.54
C ASP A 142 2.45 12.60 -39.36
N GLU A 143 1.36 13.35 -39.37
CA GLU A 143 0.35 13.38 -38.30
C GLU A 143 -0.28 12.00 -38.04
N THR A 144 -0.38 11.14 -39.06
CA THR A 144 -0.93 9.79 -38.92
C THR A 144 0.01 8.90 -38.13
N THR A 145 1.30 8.97 -38.44
CA THR A 145 2.36 8.24 -37.71
C THR A 145 2.45 8.71 -36.26
N ARG A 146 2.41 10.03 -36.00
CA ARG A 146 2.36 10.60 -34.64
C ARG A 146 1.19 10.03 -33.84
N ARG A 147 0.00 10.02 -34.39
CA ARG A 147 -1.20 9.47 -33.72
C ARG A 147 -1.11 7.98 -33.47
N HIS A 148 -0.54 7.20 -34.39
CA HIS A 148 -0.34 5.76 -34.18
C HIS A 148 0.61 5.48 -33.01
N ILE A 149 1.76 6.17 -32.98
CA ILE A 149 2.73 6.00 -31.88
C ILE A 149 2.09 6.35 -30.53
N ALA A 150 1.46 7.53 -30.44
CA ALA A 150 0.78 7.96 -29.21
C ALA A 150 -0.32 6.98 -28.76
N HIS A 151 -1.08 6.44 -29.72
CA HIS A 151 -2.14 5.46 -29.44
C HIS A 151 -1.57 4.14 -28.89
N ASP A 152 -0.49 3.64 -29.51
CA ASP A 152 0.10 2.35 -29.14
C ASP A 152 0.76 2.42 -27.76
N MET A 153 1.49 3.51 -27.46
CA MET A 153 2.12 3.73 -26.16
C MET A 153 1.06 3.87 -25.06
N GLY A 154 0.05 4.71 -25.26
CA GLY A 154 -1.06 4.84 -24.30
C GLY A 154 -1.87 3.55 -24.14
N THR A 155 -1.94 2.70 -25.17
CA THR A 155 -2.60 1.40 -25.07
C THR A 155 -1.80 0.42 -24.21
N ALA A 156 -0.47 0.44 -24.32
CA ALA A 156 0.41 -0.37 -23.48
C ALA A 156 0.25 0.01 -22.00
N TYR A 157 0.32 1.30 -21.69
CA TYR A 157 0.10 1.80 -20.32
C TYR A 157 -1.29 1.42 -19.79
N ARG A 158 -2.36 1.76 -20.51
CA ARG A 158 -3.73 1.44 -20.07
C ARG A 158 -3.96 -0.05 -19.84
N ARG A 159 -3.29 -0.93 -20.61
CA ARG A 159 -3.34 -2.39 -20.38
C ARG A 159 -2.65 -2.79 -19.08
N ALA A 160 -1.47 -2.24 -18.81
CA ALA A 160 -0.71 -2.49 -17.60
C ALA A 160 -1.44 -1.94 -16.37
N HIS A 161 -1.93 -0.71 -16.43
CA HIS A 161 -2.70 -0.07 -15.36
C HIS A 161 -3.97 -0.88 -15.01
N ARG A 162 -4.76 -1.34 -16.01
CA ARG A 162 -5.92 -2.22 -15.74
C ARG A 162 -5.55 -3.51 -14.99
N ARG A 163 -4.35 -4.06 -15.23
CA ARG A 163 -3.87 -5.23 -14.46
C ARG A 163 -3.59 -4.86 -13.01
N VAL A 164 -2.99 -3.69 -12.77
CA VAL A 164 -2.79 -3.17 -11.41
C VAL A 164 -4.15 -3.00 -10.71
N ILE A 165 -5.13 -2.36 -11.35
CA ILE A 165 -6.48 -2.20 -10.79
C ILE A 165 -7.12 -3.57 -10.48
N GLY A 166 -6.96 -4.56 -11.38
CA GLY A 166 -7.41 -5.92 -11.12
C GLY A 166 -6.76 -6.55 -9.88
N ALA A 167 -5.46 -6.33 -9.69
CA ALA A 167 -4.76 -6.81 -8.51
C ALA A 167 -5.24 -6.11 -7.23
N LEU A 168 -5.42 -4.78 -7.24
CA LEU A 168 -5.93 -4.01 -6.11
C LEU A 168 -7.39 -4.36 -5.75
N ASN A 169 -8.14 -4.97 -6.66
CA ASN A 169 -9.50 -5.44 -6.42
C ASN A 169 -9.56 -6.93 -6.01
N SER A 170 -8.44 -7.61 -5.90
CA SER A 170 -8.40 -9.03 -5.57
C SER A 170 -8.45 -9.28 -4.06
N ASP A 171 -9.01 -10.41 -3.66
CA ASP A 171 -8.97 -10.88 -2.26
C ASP A 171 -7.52 -10.99 -1.75
N ARG A 172 -6.59 -11.36 -2.63
CA ARG A 172 -5.16 -11.45 -2.29
C ARG A 172 -4.55 -10.12 -1.83
N TYR A 173 -4.98 -9.00 -2.41
CA TYR A 173 -4.54 -7.67 -1.98
C TYR A 173 -5.13 -7.30 -0.61
N LEU A 174 -6.39 -7.64 -0.38
CA LEU A 174 -7.03 -7.45 0.93
C LEU A 174 -6.35 -8.31 1.99
N GLU A 175 -6.06 -9.57 1.68
CA GLU A 175 -5.29 -10.46 2.56
C GLU A 175 -3.88 -9.94 2.85
N LEU A 176 -3.21 -9.33 1.85
CA LEU A 176 -1.92 -8.68 2.05
C LEU A 176 -2.00 -7.53 3.05
N LEU A 177 -3.00 -6.65 2.91
CA LEU A 177 -3.19 -5.53 3.83
C LEU A 177 -3.52 -6.02 5.25
N ASP A 178 -4.37 -7.04 5.38
CA ASP A 178 -4.70 -7.63 6.68
C ASP A 178 -3.47 -8.30 7.32
N SER A 179 -2.68 -9.03 6.54
CA SER A 179 -1.43 -9.63 7.01
C SER A 179 -0.40 -8.59 7.46
N LEU A 180 -0.28 -7.47 6.74
CA LEU A 180 0.56 -6.34 7.16
C LEU A 180 0.06 -5.72 8.46
N ASP A 181 -1.25 -5.52 8.60
CA ASP A 181 -1.85 -4.96 9.80
C ASP A 181 -1.69 -5.89 11.01
N GLN A 182 -1.76 -7.21 10.83
CA GLN A 182 -1.48 -8.20 11.86
C GLN A 182 -0.01 -8.22 12.25
N LEU A 183 0.89 -8.18 11.28
CA LEU A 183 2.34 -8.09 11.51
C LEU A 183 2.70 -6.86 12.34
N LEU A 184 2.09 -5.70 12.05
CA LEU A 184 2.36 -4.46 12.76
C LEU A 184 1.79 -4.46 14.18
N ALA A 185 0.65 -5.13 14.40
CA ALA A 185 0.04 -5.25 15.73
C ALA A 185 0.77 -6.25 16.63
N HIS A 186 1.26 -7.35 16.05
CA HIS A 186 1.88 -8.49 16.75
C HIS A 186 3.12 -8.95 15.97
N PRO A 187 4.21 -8.16 15.94
CA PRO A 187 5.40 -8.52 15.19
C PRO A 187 6.07 -9.77 15.79
N PRO A 188 6.42 -10.76 14.94
CA PRO A 188 7.13 -11.95 15.39
C PRO A 188 8.61 -11.62 15.62
N VAL A 189 8.90 -11.05 16.79
CA VAL A 189 10.27 -10.68 17.19
C VAL A 189 11.10 -11.93 17.44
N VAL A 190 12.25 -11.97 16.82
CA VAL A 190 13.26 -13.03 17.07
C VAL A 190 13.94 -12.73 18.39
N GLU A 191 13.83 -13.63 19.35
CA GLU A 191 14.59 -13.52 20.60
C GLU A 191 16.09 -13.59 20.27
N ALA A 192 16.82 -12.55 20.67
CA ALA A 192 18.27 -12.54 20.52
C ALA A 192 18.85 -13.74 21.29
N GLN A 193 19.44 -14.71 20.58
CA GLN A 193 20.23 -15.73 21.26
C GLN A 193 21.34 -15.03 22.01
N PRO A 194 21.53 -15.34 23.34
CA PRO A 194 22.66 -14.79 24.06
C PRO A 194 23.95 -15.18 23.32
N ALA A 195 24.79 -14.19 23.06
CA ALA A 195 26.08 -14.42 22.42
C ALA A 195 26.81 -15.52 23.19
N GLU A 196 27.18 -16.61 22.52
CA GLU A 196 28.09 -17.61 23.14
C GLU A 196 29.34 -16.85 23.59
N PRO A 197 29.78 -17.06 24.83
CA PRO A 197 31.00 -16.43 25.31
C PRO A 197 32.16 -16.87 24.41
N GLU A 198 32.89 -15.89 23.87
CA GLU A 198 34.09 -16.16 23.08
C GLU A 198 34.98 -17.09 23.94
N PRO A 199 35.55 -18.18 23.37
CA PRO A 199 36.46 -19.03 24.08
C PRO A 199 37.66 -18.20 24.54
N GLU A 200 37.79 -18.05 25.85
CA GLU A 200 38.92 -17.40 26.48
C GLU A 200 40.20 -17.95 25.89
N ALA A 201 40.98 -17.12 25.20
CA ALA A 201 42.25 -17.48 24.63
C ALA A 201 43.16 -17.93 25.78
N ALA A 202 43.34 -19.24 25.88
CA ALA A 202 44.30 -19.81 26.82
C ALA A 202 45.69 -19.29 26.50
N ALA A 203 46.27 -18.57 27.45
CA ALA A 203 47.63 -18.10 27.46
C ALA A 203 48.63 -19.26 27.68
#